data_7449de9560db80443b5d94a58ec362af
#
_entry.id   7449de9560db80443b5d94a58ec362af
#
_cell.length_a   1.000
_cell.length_b   1.000
_cell.length_c   1.000
_cell.angle_alpha   90.00
_cell.angle_beta   90.00
_cell.angle_gamma   90.00
#
_symmetry.space_group_name_H-M   'P 1'
#
loop_
_entity.id
_entity.type
_entity.pdbx_description
1 polymer ?
#
loop_
_entity_poly.entity_id
_entity_poly.type
_entity_poly.pdbx_seq_one_letter_code
_entity_poly.pdbx_strand_id
1 'polypeptide(L)'
;MSEAARAAGEATPARKVTEVAVGVMVQADGRFLLAQRPAGKPYEGYWEFPGGKLEPGESVEDALARELHEELGIEVGACVRWHVLEHDYPHAYVRLHFCKVTAWAGELVGREGQAFSWQSAPVDVGPLLPATIPVVDWLAAESGAA
;
A
#
# COMPACT_ATOMS: atom_id res chain seq x y z
N MET A 1 4.77 5.72 26.37
CA MET A 1 4.57 6.07 26.14
C MET A 1 4.63 5.89 25.56
N SER A 2 4.86 5.94 25.54
CA SER A 2 4.78 6.32 25.20
C SER A 2 4.99 6.12 24.80
N GLU A 3 5.28 6.27 25.07
CA GLU A 3 5.30 6.60 24.88
C GLU A 3 5.45 6.13 24.52
N ALA A 4 5.67 5.97 24.79
CA ALA A 4 5.51 6.10 24.67
C ALA A 4 5.50 5.60 24.38
N ALA A 5 5.60 5.35 24.62
CA ALA A 5 5.25 5.53 24.49
C ALA A 5 5.27 5.17 24.08
N ARG A 6 5.45 4.94 24.52
CA ARG A 6 5.28 5.14 24.36
C ARG A 6 5.55 4.53 23.89
N ALA A 7 5.89 4.37 24.10
CA ALA A 7 5.86 4.43 23.97
C ALA A 7 5.84 3.94 23.61
N ALA A 8 6.21 3.53 23.83
CA ALA A 8 5.92 3.63 23.58
C ALA A 8 5.66 3.46 23.15
N GLY A 9 5.83 3.27 23.30
CA GLY A 9 5.35 3.81 23.12
C GLY A 9 5.09 3.95 22.53
N GLU A 10 5.01 4.08 22.43
CA GLU A 10 4.63 4.56 21.89
C GLU A 10 4.57 5.50 21.59
N ALA A 11 5.16 5.18 21.03
CA ALA A 11 5.22 6.63 21.12
C ALA A 11 4.10 7.30 20.34
N THR A 12 3.51 8.24 20.96
CA THR A 12 2.48 9.02 20.30
C THR A 12 3.15 9.94 19.28
N PRO A 13 2.81 9.87 18.01
CA PRO A 13 3.38 10.80 17.03
C PRO A 13 2.95 12.23 17.33
N ALA A 14 3.87 13.17 17.16
CA ALA A 14 3.58 14.60 17.33
C ALA A 14 2.62 15.08 16.25
N ARG A 15 2.59 14.39 15.11
CA ARG A 15 1.72 14.74 13.99
C ARG A 15 0.51 13.84 13.97
N LYS A 16 -0.57 14.36 13.39
CA LYS A 16 -1.77 13.58 13.16
C LYS A 16 -1.43 12.33 12.34
N VAL A 17 -1.98 11.20 12.75
CA VAL A 17 -1.83 9.95 12.02
C VAL A 17 -2.83 9.91 10.87
N THR A 18 -2.33 9.66 9.66
CA THR A 18 -3.18 9.47 8.49
C THR A 18 -3.36 7.97 8.26
N GLU A 19 -4.60 7.51 8.28
CA GLU A 19 -4.93 6.11 8.04
C GLU A 19 -5.03 5.86 6.55
N VAL A 20 -4.36 4.83 6.06
CA VAL A 20 -4.26 4.53 4.63
C VAL A 20 -4.55 3.04 4.40
N ALA A 21 -5.42 2.74 3.44
CA ALA A 21 -5.66 1.38 2.99
C ALA A 21 -4.76 1.10 1.79
N VAL A 22 -4.04 -0.02 1.82
CA VAL A 22 -3.08 -0.37 0.78
C VAL A 22 -3.39 -1.77 0.25
N GLY A 23 -3.49 -1.90 -1.06
CA GLY A 23 -3.81 -3.17 -1.69
C GLY A 23 -2.58 -3.88 -2.23
N VAL A 24 -2.34 -5.07 -1.72
CA VAL A 24 -1.32 -5.96 -2.26
C VAL A 24 -2.07 -6.94 -3.17
N MET A 25 -2.19 -6.57 -4.44
CA MET A 25 -2.86 -7.39 -5.44
C MET A 25 -1.91 -8.47 -5.90
N VAL A 26 -2.31 -9.73 -5.73
CA VAL A 26 -1.44 -10.88 -6.01
C VAL A 26 -2.12 -11.80 -7.02
N GLN A 27 -1.41 -12.08 -8.11
CA GLN A 27 -1.87 -13.02 -9.13
C GLN A 27 -1.63 -14.46 -8.70
N ALA A 28 -2.28 -15.40 -9.40
CA ALA A 28 -2.11 -16.82 -9.10
C ALA A 28 -0.66 -17.27 -9.18
N ASP A 29 0.15 -16.62 -10.03
CA ASP A 29 1.57 -16.95 -10.17
C ASP A 29 2.45 -16.28 -9.09
N GLY A 30 1.85 -15.53 -8.17
CA GLY A 30 2.56 -14.89 -7.06
C GLY A 30 3.05 -13.47 -7.34
N ARG A 31 2.89 -12.98 -8.57
CA ARG A 31 3.31 -11.60 -8.87
C ARG A 31 2.35 -10.62 -8.23
N PHE A 32 2.89 -9.47 -7.84
CA PHE A 32 2.14 -8.42 -7.15
C PHE A 32 2.27 -7.11 -7.92
N LEU A 33 1.27 -6.23 -7.74
CA LEU A 33 1.17 -4.99 -8.50
C LEU A 33 1.82 -3.83 -7.76
N LEU A 34 2.73 -3.14 -8.43
CA LEU A 34 3.27 -1.85 -7.97
C LEU A 34 2.83 -0.76 -8.93
N ALA A 35 2.62 0.43 -8.38
CA ALA A 35 2.23 1.61 -9.15
C ALA A 35 3.22 2.73 -8.89
N GLN A 36 3.47 3.55 -9.91
CA GLN A 36 4.39 4.68 -9.80
C GLN A 36 3.62 5.91 -9.34
N ARG A 37 4.19 6.64 -8.37
CA ARG A 37 3.56 7.85 -7.88
C ARG A 37 3.57 8.92 -8.96
N PRO A 38 2.42 9.55 -9.23
CA PRO A 38 2.32 10.52 -10.32
C PRO A 38 3.05 11.82 -10.03
N ALA A 39 3.24 12.60 -11.08
CA ALA A 39 3.86 13.93 -10.97
C ALA A 39 3.05 14.82 -10.04
N GLY A 40 3.74 15.68 -9.31
CA GLY A 40 3.12 16.64 -8.40
C GLY A 40 2.86 16.13 -7.00
N LYS A 41 3.06 14.85 -6.74
CA LYS A 41 2.91 14.28 -5.40
C LYS A 41 4.26 14.09 -4.74
N PRO A 42 4.32 14.07 -3.39
CA PRO A 42 5.58 13.75 -2.71
C PRO A 42 6.11 12.41 -3.19
N TYR A 43 7.43 12.29 -3.32
CA TYR A 43 8.08 11.09 -3.84
C TYR A 43 7.64 10.74 -5.28
N GLU A 44 7.42 11.78 -6.09
CA GLU A 44 7.08 11.59 -7.50
C GLU A 44 8.04 10.62 -8.16
N GLY A 45 7.50 9.66 -8.93
CA GLY A 45 8.30 8.66 -9.63
C GLY A 45 8.67 7.43 -8.84
N TYR A 46 8.51 7.45 -7.50
CA TYR A 46 8.73 6.27 -6.67
C TYR A 46 7.61 5.25 -6.86
N TRP A 47 7.91 3.99 -6.64
CA TRP A 47 6.95 2.89 -6.80
C TRP A 47 6.43 2.42 -5.45
N GLU A 48 5.15 2.05 -5.41
CA GLU A 48 4.46 1.65 -4.18
C GLU A 48 3.29 0.74 -4.51
N PHE A 49 2.72 0.12 -3.49
CA PHE A 49 1.45 -0.59 -3.64
C PHE A 49 0.31 0.44 -3.76
N PRO A 50 -0.70 0.17 -4.60
CA PRO A 50 -1.82 1.11 -4.76
C PRO A 50 -2.71 1.17 -3.53
N GLY A 51 -3.37 2.29 -3.34
CA GLY A 51 -4.27 2.51 -2.23
C GLY A 51 -4.48 3.99 -1.95
N GLY A 52 -5.05 4.30 -0.81
CA GLY A 52 -5.29 5.69 -0.45
C GLY A 52 -5.87 5.86 0.94
N LYS A 53 -6.11 7.10 1.29
CA LYS A 53 -6.55 7.48 2.64
C LYS A 53 -7.97 7.02 2.92
N LEU A 54 -8.21 6.60 4.18
CA LEU A 54 -9.56 6.36 4.66
C LEU A 54 -10.31 7.68 4.78
N GLU A 55 -11.57 7.67 4.40
CA GLU A 55 -12.49 8.77 4.71
C GLU A 55 -13.15 8.53 6.06
N PRO A 56 -13.64 9.57 6.72
CA PRO A 56 -14.25 9.42 8.04
C PRO A 56 -15.35 8.36 8.02
N GLY A 57 -15.28 7.43 8.96
CA GLY A 57 -16.26 6.35 9.08
C GLY A 57 -16.08 5.18 8.15
N GLU A 58 -15.09 5.22 7.25
CA GLU A 58 -14.83 4.11 6.34
C GLU A 58 -14.04 3.00 7.03
N SER A 59 -14.38 1.74 6.71
CA SER A 59 -13.52 0.63 7.07
C SER A 59 -12.32 0.59 6.11
N VAL A 60 -11.28 -0.14 6.51
CA VAL A 60 -10.11 -0.36 5.64
C VAL A 60 -10.54 -0.99 4.33
N GLU A 61 -11.41 -2.01 4.40
CA GLU A 61 -11.86 -2.73 3.21
C GLU A 61 -12.66 -1.82 2.26
N ASP A 62 -13.54 -0.99 2.82
CA ASP A 62 -14.34 -0.08 1.99
C ASP A 62 -13.46 0.99 1.34
N ALA A 63 -12.51 1.54 2.09
CA ALA A 63 -11.58 2.53 1.56
C ALA A 63 -10.75 1.92 0.43
N LEU A 64 -10.28 0.70 0.62
CA LEU A 64 -9.47 0.03 -0.40
C LEU A 64 -10.28 -0.20 -1.67
N ALA A 65 -11.52 -0.70 -1.53
CA ALA A 65 -12.38 -0.94 -2.68
C ALA A 65 -12.63 0.35 -3.46
N ARG A 66 -12.90 1.45 -2.74
CA ARG A 66 -13.12 2.75 -3.36
C ARG A 66 -11.87 3.25 -4.07
N GLU A 67 -10.71 3.19 -3.39
CA GLU A 67 -9.47 3.71 -3.95
C GLU A 67 -9.02 2.92 -5.18
N LEU A 68 -9.11 1.59 -5.14
CA LEU A 68 -8.70 0.79 -6.30
C LEU A 68 -9.68 0.96 -7.47
N HIS A 69 -10.94 1.20 -7.17
CA HIS A 69 -11.90 1.53 -8.23
C HIS A 69 -11.55 2.87 -8.87
N GLU A 70 -11.23 3.88 -8.06
CA GLU A 70 -10.89 5.22 -8.56
C GLU A 70 -9.58 5.22 -9.34
N GLU A 71 -8.57 4.53 -8.85
CA GLU A 71 -7.24 4.58 -9.44
C GLU A 71 -7.06 3.61 -10.61
N LEU A 72 -7.64 2.43 -10.50
CA LEU A 72 -7.36 1.33 -11.43
C LEU A 72 -8.58 0.83 -12.18
N GLY A 73 -9.77 1.30 -11.84
CA GLY A 73 -10.99 0.92 -12.53
C GLY A 73 -11.47 -0.49 -12.26
N ILE A 74 -10.98 -1.11 -11.19
CA ILE A 74 -11.35 -2.49 -10.84
C ILE A 74 -12.32 -2.52 -9.67
N GLU A 75 -12.99 -3.67 -9.50
CA GLU A 75 -13.81 -3.94 -8.33
C GLU A 75 -13.15 -5.04 -7.51
N VAL A 76 -12.84 -4.70 -6.25
CA VAL A 76 -12.15 -5.61 -5.34
C VAL A 76 -13.09 -6.75 -4.95
N GLY A 77 -12.58 -7.98 -5.08
CA GLY A 77 -13.26 -9.19 -4.61
C GLY A 77 -12.67 -9.64 -3.29
N ALA A 78 -12.04 -10.82 -3.30
CA ALA A 78 -11.45 -11.38 -2.08
C ALA A 78 -10.33 -10.47 -1.57
N CYS A 79 -10.46 -10.06 -0.31
CA CYS A 79 -9.54 -9.11 0.33
C CYS A 79 -9.39 -9.51 1.78
N VAL A 80 -8.15 -9.70 2.23
CA VAL A 80 -7.86 -10.13 3.60
C VAL A 80 -6.83 -9.19 4.21
N ARG A 81 -7.12 -8.68 5.41
CA ARG A 81 -6.14 -7.86 6.14
C ARG A 81 -4.92 -8.70 6.45
N TRP A 82 -3.74 -8.07 6.30
CA TRP A 82 -2.48 -8.79 6.40
C TRP A 82 -1.55 -8.17 7.44
N HIS A 83 -1.08 -6.94 7.21
CA HIS A 83 -0.16 -6.26 8.12
C HIS A 83 -0.52 -4.81 8.29
N VAL A 84 -0.04 -4.22 9.39
CA VAL A 84 -0.12 -2.77 9.64
C VAL A 84 1.30 -2.27 9.86
N LEU A 85 1.66 -1.18 9.21
CA LEU A 85 2.97 -0.56 9.31
C LEU A 85 2.80 0.94 9.47
N GLU A 86 3.54 1.55 10.41
CA GLU A 86 3.55 3.00 10.55
C GLU A 86 4.87 3.55 10.02
N HIS A 87 4.79 4.71 9.39
CA HIS A 87 5.98 5.36 8.85
C HIS A 87 5.83 6.88 8.95
N ASP A 88 6.93 7.53 9.35
CA ASP A 88 6.95 8.99 9.49
C ASP A 88 7.64 9.59 8.27
N TYR A 89 6.84 9.94 7.26
CA TYR A 89 7.35 10.66 6.10
C TYR A 89 7.43 12.15 6.39
N PRO A 90 8.28 12.90 5.69
CA PRO A 90 8.32 14.36 5.89
C PRO A 90 6.97 15.03 5.69
N HIS A 91 6.14 14.51 4.79
CA HIS A 91 4.85 15.12 4.45
C HIS A 91 3.67 14.57 5.27
N ALA A 92 3.81 13.40 5.92
CA ALA A 92 2.70 12.80 6.66
C ALA A 92 3.17 11.63 7.52
N TYR A 93 2.60 11.51 8.72
CA TYR A 93 2.76 10.30 9.54
C TYR A 93 1.62 9.36 9.14
N VAL A 94 1.95 8.21 8.58
CA VAL A 94 0.95 7.30 8.03
C VAL A 94 0.88 6.00 8.81
N ARG A 95 -0.34 5.47 8.93
CA ARG A 95 -0.57 4.08 9.37
C ARG A 95 -1.13 3.34 8.17
N LEU A 96 -0.35 2.40 7.66
CA LEU A 96 -0.65 1.69 6.42
C LEU A 96 -1.26 0.33 6.77
N HIS A 97 -2.49 0.12 6.31
CA HIS A 97 -3.20 -1.13 6.50
C HIS A 97 -3.10 -1.92 5.19
N PHE A 98 -2.23 -2.91 5.18
CA PHE A 98 -2.02 -3.74 3.99
C PHE A 98 -3.03 -4.88 3.94
N CYS A 99 -3.72 -4.99 2.82
CA CYS A 99 -4.67 -6.08 2.58
C CYS A 99 -4.22 -6.83 1.34
N LYS A 100 -4.22 -8.16 1.40
CA LYS A 100 -3.98 -8.96 0.21
C LYS A 100 -5.27 -9.05 -0.59
N VAL A 101 -5.18 -8.74 -1.87
CA VAL A 101 -6.31 -8.82 -2.81
C VAL A 101 -5.96 -9.89 -3.83
N THR A 102 -6.70 -11.00 -3.79
CA THR A 102 -6.41 -12.14 -4.65
C THR A 102 -7.47 -12.35 -5.73
N ALA A 103 -8.55 -11.56 -5.70
CA ALA A 103 -9.58 -11.61 -6.72
C ALA A 103 -10.14 -10.22 -6.94
N TRP A 104 -10.36 -9.88 -8.20
CA TRP A 104 -10.97 -8.61 -8.59
C TRP A 104 -11.62 -8.77 -9.95
N ALA A 105 -12.53 -7.85 -10.31
CA ALA A 105 -13.19 -7.81 -11.59
C ALA A 105 -12.79 -6.54 -12.33
N GLY A 106 -12.73 -6.63 -13.65
CA GLY A 106 -12.39 -5.50 -14.50
C GLY A 106 -10.93 -5.50 -14.93
N GLU A 107 -10.64 -4.70 -15.94
CA GLU A 107 -9.28 -4.52 -16.45
C GLU A 107 -8.61 -3.36 -15.75
N LEU A 108 -7.32 -3.55 -15.42
CA LEU A 108 -6.53 -2.49 -14.81
C LEU A 108 -6.30 -1.36 -15.80
N VAL A 109 -6.67 -0.16 -15.38
CA VAL A 109 -6.44 1.06 -16.15
C VAL A 109 -5.85 2.10 -15.21
N GLY A 110 -4.73 2.71 -15.59
CA GLY A 110 -4.14 3.77 -14.80
C GLY A 110 -4.93 5.06 -14.97
N ARG A 111 -6.01 5.20 -14.21
CA ARG A 111 -6.94 6.33 -14.36
C ARG A 111 -6.34 7.68 -14.03
N GLU A 112 -5.26 7.69 -13.24
CA GLU A 112 -4.58 8.92 -12.88
C GLU A 112 -3.31 9.12 -13.72
N GLY A 113 -3.17 8.36 -14.79
CA GLY A 113 -2.02 8.46 -15.67
C GLY A 113 -0.75 7.85 -15.14
N GLN A 114 -0.81 7.17 -13.98
CA GLN A 114 0.37 6.54 -13.40
C GLN A 114 0.66 5.22 -14.10
N ALA A 115 1.95 4.87 -14.14
CA ALA A 115 2.38 3.56 -14.60
C ALA A 115 2.15 2.52 -13.52
N PHE A 116 1.95 1.26 -13.92
CA PHE A 116 1.92 0.14 -12.99
C PHE A 116 2.61 -1.07 -13.62
N SER A 117 3.06 -1.99 -12.77
CA SER A 117 3.83 -3.15 -13.23
C SER A 117 3.61 -4.33 -12.28
N TRP A 118 3.43 -5.51 -12.86
CA TRP A 118 3.42 -6.77 -12.12
C TRP A 118 4.85 -7.18 -11.84
N GLN A 119 5.16 -7.45 -10.58
CA GLN A 119 6.52 -7.67 -10.10
C GLN A 119 6.60 -8.94 -9.26
N SER A 120 7.79 -9.50 -9.20
CA SER A 120 8.15 -10.51 -8.22
C SER A 120 9.47 -10.08 -7.57
N ALA A 121 9.76 -10.62 -6.38
CA ALA A 121 11.00 -10.29 -5.71
C ALA A 121 12.17 -11.08 -6.33
N PRO A 122 13.31 -10.46 -6.59
CA PRO A 122 13.60 -9.04 -6.42
C PRO A 122 12.91 -8.20 -7.50
N VAL A 123 12.39 -7.03 -7.09
CA VAL A 123 11.70 -6.16 -8.04
C VAL A 123 12.70 -5.50 -8.98
N ASP A 124 12.25 -5.18 -10.20
CA ASP A 124 13.11 -4.55 -11.20
C ASP A 124 12.66 -3.14 -11.56
N VAL A 125 11.76 -2.55 -10.76
CA VAL A 125 11.41 -1.14 -10.86
C VAL A 125 11.92 -0.42 -9.62
N GLY A 126 12.12 0.88 -9.72
CA GLY A 126 12.58 1.67 -8.59
C GLY A 126 12.71 3.15 -8.94
N PRO A 127 12.95 3.98 -7.93
CA PRO A 127 13.13 3.61 -6.52
C PRO A 127 11.81 3.23 -5.85
N LEU A 128 11.90 2.47 -4.77
CA LEU A 128 10.72 2.09 -3.98
C LEU A 128 10.48 3.10 -2.88
N LEU A 129 9.21 3.44 -2.65
CA LEU A 129 8.84 4.23 -1.49
C LEU A 129 9.30 3.49 -0.22
N PRO A 130 9.88 4.19 0.78
CA PRO A 130 10.49 3.49 1.93
C PRO A 130 9.60 2.44 2.59
N ALA A 131 8.31 2.74 2.82
CA ALA A 131 7.42 1.79 3.48
C ALA A 131 7.04 0.61 2.58
N THR A 132 7.35 0.65 1.29
CA THR A 132 7.13 -0.45 0.36
C THR A 132 8.20 -1.54 0.51
N ILE A 133 9.41 -1.16 0.90
CA ILE A 133 10.55 -2.07 0.95
C ILE A 133 10.30 -3.26 1.87
N PRO A 134 9.88 -3.09 3.15
CA PRO A 134 9.64 -4.24 4.00
C PRO A 134 8.52 -5.15 3.50
N VAL A 135 7.54 -4.59 2.79
CA VAL A 135 6.42 -5.37 2.27
C VAL A 135 6.90 -6.33 1.18
N VAL A 136 7.78 -5.87 0.31
CA VAL A 136 8.39 -6.73 -0.72
C VAL A 136 9.17 -7.87 -0.05
N ASP A 137 9.90 -7.56 1.04
CA ASP A 137 10.62 -8.59 1.79
C ASP A 137 9.67 -9.62 2.40
N TRP A 138 8.54 -9.18 2.95
CA TRP A 138 7.52 -10.09 3.49
C TRP A 138 6.98 -11.02 2.41
N LEU A 139 6.70 -10.47 1.23
CA LEU A 139 6.20 -11.26 0.11
C LEU A 139 7.23 -12.28 -0.37
N ALA A 140 8.51 -11.89 -0.42
CA ALA A 140 9.58 -12.79 -0.79
C ALA A 140 9.69 -13.96 0.20
N ALA A 141 9.57 -13.67 1.49
CA ALA A 141 9.63 -14.70 2.53
C ALA A 141 8.47 -15.69 2.41
N GLU A 142 7.28 -15.19 2.09
CA GLU A 142 6.10 -16.06 1.94
C GLU A 142 6.19 -16.97 0.72
N SER A 143 6.82 -16.49 -0.34
CA SER A 143 6.93 -17.28 -1.56
C SER A 143 8.00 -18.37 -1.46
N GLY A 144 8.73 -18.40 -0.36
CA GLY A 144 9.82 -19.36 -0.21
C GLY A 144 11.06 -18.98 -1.00
N ALA A 145 11.13 -17.77 -1.50
CA ALA A 145 12.30 -17.26 -2.22
C ALA A 145 13.37 -16.85 -1.20
N ALA A 146 13.83 -17.80 -0.47
CA ALA A 146 14.82 -17.56 0.57
C ALA A 146 16.21 -17.70 0.00
#